data_b6aa9479e632354fd58630bacd0be047
#
_entry.id   b6aa9479e632354fd58630bacd0be047
#
_cell.length_a   1.000
_cell.length_b   1.000
_cell.length_c   1.000
_cell.angle_alpha   90.00
_cell.angle_beta   90.00
_cell.angle_gamma   90.00
#
_symmetry.space_group_name_H-M   'P 1'
#
loop_
_entity.id
_entity.type
_entity.pdbx_description
1 polymer ?
#
loop_
_entity_poly.entity_id
_entity_poly.type
_entity_poly.pdbx_seq_one_letter_code
_entity_poly.pdbx_strand_id
1 'polypeptide(L)'
;MSASLPNDTPPDEALPLVLAGPLLRRAEPGRLVFWLATSCPTTIELILASEGEAERRVRLAEGTHSAIRIGTHAWLHLLDVALDPPLPCARLVDYDLRLAADGREPAGIAEWAPHLLYPGRQRASLVLKPRLDQLLHGSCRKPHHPAADGLLQVDRLLEENLLQAESRPALLMMSGDQVYADDVAGPMLVAIHGLIHRLGLYGEHLEGALVNDSEALYAHPATYYRREDLLPAFESNEALRERFFGGVKKPIFTSANAHNHLVGLAEVLAMYLLVWSPAPGAWSGWNRRRGWMRGTRSASPASAGTSKPSAMACPAWRGRWRISRR
;
A
#
# COMPACT_ATOMS: atom_id res chain seq x y z
N MET A 1 21.96 -21.96 -16.38
CA MET A 1 22.66 -20.83 -15.72
C MET A 1 21.87 -20.47 -14.48
N SER A 2 22.37 -20.90 -13.34
CA SER A 2 21.74 -20.65 -12.03
C SER A 2 21.94 -19.16 -11.68
N ALA A 3 20.87 -18.38 -11.74
CA ALA A 3 20.89 -17.03 -11.24
C ALA A 3 20.68 -17.10 -9.72
N SER A 4 21.78 -17.24 -8.98
CA SER A 4 21.74 -17.00 -7.54
C SER A 4 21.28 -15.57 -7.30
N LEU A 5 20.26 -15.39 -6.45
CA LEU A 5 19.90 -14.07 -5.95
C LEU A 5 21.18 -13.44 -5.34
N PRO A 6 21.55 -12.24 -5.76
CA PRO A 6 22.74 -11.62 -5.18
C PRO A 6 22.43 -11.25 -3.72
N ASN A 7 23.18 -11.85 -2.83
CA ASN A 7 23.23 -11.53 -1.39
C ASN A 7 23.86 -10.15 -1.08
N ASP A 8 23.89 -9.25 -2.05
CA ASP A 8 24.43 -7.90 -1.89
C ASP A 8 23.33 -6.90 -1.51
N THR A 9 22.73 -7.08 -0.33
CA THR A 9 22.04 -5.97 0.33
C THR A 9 23.15 -5.04 0.86
N PRO A 10 23.16 -3.75 0.50
CA PRO A 10 24.09 -2.82 1.10
C PRO A 10 23.81 -2.76 2.60
N PRO A 11 24.83 -2.96 3.47
CA PRO A 11 24.63 -3.12 4.91
C PRO A 11 24.20 -1.87 5.67
N ASP A 12 23.97 -0.70 5.04
CA ASP A 12 24.12 0.53 5.80
C ASP A 12 23.03 1.60 5.66
N GLU A 13 21.89 1.31 5.07
CA GLU A 13 20.79 2.27 5.15
C GLU A 13 19.81 1.83 6.24
N ALA A 14 19.83 2.53 7.39
CA ALA A 14 18.93 2.24 8.49
C ALA A 14 17.46 2.26 8.02
N LEU A 15 16.68 1.29 8.48
CA LEU A 15 15.24 1.27 8.17
C LEU A 15 14.56 2.52 8.73
N PRO A 16 13.64 3.15 7.97
CA PRO A 16 12.83 4.22 8.52
C PRO A 16 11.98 3.69 9.67
N LEU A 17 11.70 4.54 10.66
CA LEU A 17 10.84 4.14 11.78
C LEU A 17 9.44 3.74 11.28
N VAL A 18 8.84 4.54 10.42
CA VAL A 18 7.53 4.28 9.83
C VAL A 18 7.71 3.69 8.42
N LEU A 19 7.21 2.49 8.24
CA LEU A 19 7.28 1.75 6.98
C LEU A 19 6.12 2.11 6.05
N ALA A 20 4.91 2.30 6.59
CA ALA A 20 3.72 2.66 5.84
C ALA A 20 2.68 3.36 6.73
N GLY A 21 1.83 4.18 6.12
CA GLY A 21 0.84 5.00 6.82
C GLY A 21 1.41 6.33 7.32
N PRO A 22 0.69 7.05 8.20
CA PRO A 22 -0.55 6.65 8.87
C PRO A 22 -1.75 6.74 7.94
N LEU A 23 -2.69 5.84 8.09
CA LEU A 23 -3.97 5.89 7.41
C LEU A 23 -5.08 6.12 8.44
N LEU A 24 -5.79 7.23 8.35
CA LEU A 24 -6.99 7.48 9.13
C LEU A 24 -8.13 6.64 8.53
N ARG A 25 -8.47 5.54 9.21
CA ARG A 25 -9.44 4.54 8.73
C ARG A 25 -10.87 4.86 9.10
N ARG A 26 -11.05 5.52 10.25
CA ARG A 26 -12.36 5.93 10.77
C ARG A 26 -12.19 7.21 11.55
N ALA A 27 -13.11 8.15 11.37
CA ALA A 27 -13.16 9.40 12.10
C ALA A 27 -14.60 9.71 12.48
N GLU A 28 -14.89 9.66 13.77
CA GLU A 28 -16.14 10.01 14.39
C GLU A 28 -15.86 10.93 15.58
N PRO A 29 -16.83 11.71 16.04
CA PRO A 29 -16.60 12.62 17.18
C PRO A 29 -16.01 11.92 18.42
N GLY A 30 -16.51 10.75 18.76
CA GLY A 30 -16.06 9.95 19.91
C GLY A 30 -15.03 8.88 19.60
N ARG A 31 -14.52 8.76 18.35
CA ARG A 31 -13.61 7.68 18.00
C ARG A 31 -12.76 7.98 16.77
N LEU A 32 -11.45 7.74 16.89
CA LEU A 32 -10.53 7.77 15.75
C LEU A 32 -9.84 6.40 15.61
N VAL A 33 -9.72 5.92 14.37
CA VAL A 33 -9.00 4.68 14.08
C VAL A 33 -7.91 4.96 13.06
N PHE A 34 -6.65 4.67 13.44
CA PHE A 34 -5.50 4.77 12.55
C PHE A 34 -4.86 3.40 12.32
N TRP A 35 -4.28 3.25 11.15
CA TRP A 35 -3.40 2.14 10.82
C TRP A 35 -2.04 2.67 10.40
N LEU A 36 -0.95 2.03 10.87
CA LEU A 36 0.41 2.29 10.40
C LEU A 36 1.28 1.05 10.58
N ALA A 37 2.44 1.04 9.93
CA ALA A 37 3.45 0.02 10.07
C ALA A 37 4.79 0.63 10.48
N THR A 38 5.52 -0.03 11.41
CA THR A 38 6.84 0.42 11.89
C THR A 38 7.90 -0.66 11.74
N SER A 39 9.18 -0.24 11.74
CA SER A 39 10.32 -1.16 11.63
C SER A 39 10.76 -1.78 12.95
N CYS A 40 10.27 -1.29 14.07
CA CYS A 40 10.57 -1.79 15.41
C CYS A 40 9.38 -1.58 16.35
N PRO A 41 9.36 -2.21 17.53
CA PRO A 41 8.37 -1.94 18.57
C PRO A 41 8.35 -0.46 18.92
N THR A 42 7.16 0.11 19.04
CA THR A 42 6.98 1.56 19.15
C THR A 42 5.84 1.87 20.09
N THR A 43 6.05 2.81 21.03
CA THR A 43 4.96 3.44 21.77
C THR A 43 4.44 4.65 21.01
N ILE A 44 3.13 4.87 21.08
CA ILE A 44 2.47 5.90 20.28
C ILE A 44 1.63 6.81 21.17
N GLU A 45 1.76 8.10 20.96
CA GLU A 45 0.92 9.14 21.57
C GLU A 45 0.18 9.89 20.44
N LEU A 46 -1.13 9.97 20.55
CA LEU A 46 -1.96 10.80 19.67
C LEU A 46 -2.10 12.19 20.28
N ILE A 47 -1.78 13.21 19.52
CA ILE A 47 -1.98 14.62 19.89
C ILE A 47 -3.10 15.17 19.01
N LEU A 48 -4.04 15.87 19.63
CA LEU A 48 -5.18 16.52 18.97
C LEU A 48 -5.23 17.99 19.38
N ALA A 49 -5.46 18.87 18.42
CA ALA A 49 -5.61 20.30 18.68
C ALA A 49 -6.73 20.88 17.81
N SER A 50 -7.61 21.66 18.39
CA SER A 50 -8.65 22.44 17.72
C SER A 50 -8.55 23.88 18.12
N GLU A 51 -8.94 24.80 17.24
CA GLU A 51 -8.93 26.23 17.55
C GLU A 51 -9.81 26.53 18.77
N GLY A 52 -9.25 27.24 19.73
CA GLY A 52 -9.94 27.62 20.98
C GLY A 52 -10.02 26.53 22.03
N GLU A 53 -9.44 25.36 21.79
CA GLU A 53 -9.42 24.25 22.75
C GLU A 53 -7.97 23.98 23.21
N ALA A 54 -7.83 23.43 24.42
CA ALA A 54 -6.52 22.98 24.92
C ALA A 54 -6.05 21.74 24.11
N GLU A 55 -4.75 21.67 23.87
CA GLU A 55 -4.13 20.49 23.24
C GLU A 55 -4.42 19.24 24.09
N ARG A 56 -4.92 18.20 23.44
CA ARG A 56 -5.25 16.92 24.05
C ARG A 56 -4.21 15.88 23.65
N ARG A 57 -3.66 15.21 24.64
CA ARG A 57 -2.68 14.13 24.47
C ARG A 57 -3.27 12.81 24.96
N VAL A 58 -3.27 11.81 24.08
CA VAL A 58 -3.77 10.47 24.38
C VAL A 58 -2.63 9.48 24.19
N ARG A 59 -2.07 9.02 25.30
CA ARG A 59 -1.09 7.93 25.28
C ARG A 59 -1.83 6.63 25.03
N LEU A 60 -1.43 5.92 24.00
CA LEU A 60 -2.07 4.68 23.59
C LEU A 60 -1.50 3.51 24.39
N ALA A 61 -2.38 2.68 24.91
CA ALA A 61 -2.07 1.54 25.76
C ALA A 61 -2.84 0.29 25.28
N GLU A 62 -2.69 -0.80 25.98
CA GLU A 62 -3.45 -2.03 25.75
C GLU A 62 -4.97 -1.73 25.73
N GLY A 63 -5.68 -2.30 24.73
CA GLY A 63 -7.11 -2.05 24.48
C GLY A 63 -7.39 -0.91 23.49
N THR A 64 -6.45 0.06 23.34
CA THR A 64 -6.56 1.15 22.35
C THR A 64 -5.50 1.06 21.27
N HIS A 65 -4.48 0.23 21.47
CA HIS A 65 -3.39 -0.01 20.54
C HIS A 65 -3.12 -1.51 20.42
N SER A 66 -3.36 -2.05 19.25
CA SER A 66 -2.99 -3.42 18.89
C SER A 66 -1.77 -3.38 17.98
N ALA A 67 -0.76 -4.18 18.29
CA ALA A 67 0.44 -4.33 17.48
C ALA A 67 0.67 -5.80 17.13
N ILE A 68 0.88 -6.09 15.86
CA ILE A 68 1.16 -7.43 15.34
C ILE A 68 2.53 -7.41 14.67
N ARG A 69 3.42 -8.26 15.15
CA ARG A 69 4.72 -8.48 14.52
C ARG A 69 4.54 -9.38 13.30
N ILE A 70 4.96 -8.91 12.13
CA ILE A 70 4.86 -9.63 10.85
C ILE A 70 6.23 -9.98 10.25
N GLY A 71 7.30 -9.61 10.92
CA GLY A 71 8.66 -9.88 10.50
C GLY A 71 9.68 -9.47 11.56
N THR A 72 10.96 -9.71 11.30
CA THR A 72 12.04 -9.30 12.20
C THR A 72 12.06 -7.78 12.40
N HIS A 73 11.77 -7.03 11.33
CA HIS A 73 11.77 -5.57 11.29
C HIS A 73 10.46 -5.02 10.73
N ALA A 74 9.32 -5.60 11.14
CA ALA A 74 8.01 -5.11 10.70
C ALA A 74 6.92 -5.40 11.73
N TRP A 75 6.21 -4.34 12.13
CA TRP A 75 5.04 -4.36 13.02
C TRP A 75 3.89 -3.60 12.38
N LEU A 76 2.70 -4.19 12.41
CA LEU A 76 1.45 -3.51 12.03
C LEU A 76 0.77 -3.00 13.29
N HIS A 77 0.31 -1.76 13.26
CA HIS A 77 -0.38 -1.13 14.37
C HIS A 77 -1.80 -0.74 13.95
N LEU A 78 -2.76 -1.08 14.80
CA LEU A 78 -4.12 -0.56 14.76
C LEU A 78 -4.37 0.24 16.04
N LEU A 79 -4.63 1.52 15.88
CA LEU A 79 -4.92 2.45 16.95
C LEU A 79 -6.42 2.70 16.92
N ASP A 80 -7.15 2.23 17.95
CA ASP A 80 -8.60 2.39 18.07
C ASP A 80 -8.91 3.23 19.30
N VAL A 81 -9.02 4.53 19.12
CA VAL A 81 -9.00 5.53 20.16
C VAL A 81 -10.41 6.05 20.43
N ALA A 82 -10.97 5.70 21.58
CA ALA A 82 -12.18 6.33 22.10
C ALA A 82 -11.81 7.72 22.66
N LEU A 83 -12.66 8.70 22.39
CA LEU A 83 -12.44 10.10 22.75
C LEU A 83 -13.57 10.62 23.65
N ASP A 84 -13.22 11.05 24.85
CA ASP A 84 -14.09 11.73 25.79
C ASP A 84 -13.33 12.95 26.36
N PRO A 85 -13.87 14.17 26.18
CA PRO A 85 -15.04 14.54 25.40
C PRO A 85 -14.88 14.29 23.89
N PRO A 86 -15.98 14.22 23.12
CA PRO A 86 -15.93 14.03 21.67
C PRO A 86 -15.31 15.23 20.96
N LEU A 87 -14.75 15.01 19.77
CA LEU A 87 -14.21 16.05 18.91
C LEU A 87 -15.31 16.91 18.30
N PRO A 88 -15.04 18.21 18.05
CA PRO A 88 -15.99 19.11 17.42
C PRO A 88 -16.24 18.71 15.96
N CYS A 89 -17.51 18.87 15.48
CA CYS A 89 -17.86 18.76 14.09
C CYS A 89 -17.71 20.10 13.35
N ALA A 90 -17.56 20.03 12.04
CA ALA A 90 -17.46 21.18 11.13
C ALA A 90 -16.32 22.17 11.49
N ARG A 91 -15.29 21.68 12.14
CA ARG A 91 -14.08 22.41 12.47
C ARG A 91 -12.84 21.65 12.07
N LEU A 92 -11.74 22.36 11.85
CA LEU A 92 -10.44 21.76 11.64
C LEU A 92 -9.91 21.22 12.96
N VAL A 93 -9.50 19.96 12.94
CA VAL A 93 -8.79 19.29 14.02
C VAL A 93 -7.42 18.90 13.50
N ASP A 94 -6.38 19.46 14.06
CA ASP A 94 -5.00 19.07 13.81
C ASP A 94 -4.67 17.84 14.66
N TYR A 95 -3.93 16.91 14.06
CA TYR A 95 -3.44 15.74 14.78
C TYR A 95 -1.97 15.46 14.50
N ASP A 96 -1.31 14.85 15.45
CA ASP A 96 0.03 14.30 15.32
C ASP A 96 0.09 12.92 15.98
N LEU A 97 0.91 12.04 15.42
CA LEU A 97 1.26 10.75 16.01
C LEU A 97 2.73 10.82 16.42
N ARG A 98 2.99 10.95 17.71
CA ARG A 98 4.35 10.90 18.24
C ARG A 98 4.74 9.47 18.56
N LEU A 99 5.79 9.02 17.90
CA LEU A 99 6.31 7.67 18.00
C LEU A 99 7.61 7.69 18.80
N ALA A 100 7.70 6.82 19.80
CA ALA A 100 8.92 6.58 20.55
C ALA A 100 9.34 5.12 20.39
N ALA A 101 10.60 4.90 20.05
CA ALA A 101 11.24 3.60 19.95
C ALA A 101 12.50 3.59 20.81
N ASP A 102 12.95 2.41 21.25
CA ASP A 102 14.13 2.28 22.09
C ASP A 102 15.35 2.97 21.47
N GLY A 103 16.00 3.81 22.27
CA GLY A 103 17.21 4.54 21.88
C GLY A 103 16.96 5.70 20.89
N ARG A 104 15.70 6.09 20.66
CA ARG A 104 15.34 7.23 19.80
C ARG A 104 14.48 8.23 20.56
N GLU A 105 14.70 9.52 20.32
CA GLU A 105 13.81 10.57 20.82
C GLU A 105 12.42 10.44 20.17
N PRO A 106 11.33 10.72 20.93
CA PRO A 106 9.99 10.73 20.37
C PRO A 106 9.85 11.74 19.23
N ALA A 107 9.39 11.28 18.07
CA ALA A 107 9.25 12.08 16.86
C ALA A 107 7.80 12.11 16.36
N GLY A 108 7.33 13.25 15.87
CA GLY A 108 6.03 13.44 15.24
C GLY A 108 6.07 13.30 13.72
N ILE A 109 4.92 13.50 13.07
CA ILE A 109 4.78 13.38 11.60
C ILE A 109 5.74 14.34 10.88
N ALA A 110 5.97 15.53 11.43
CA ALA A 110 6.87 16.51 10.84
C ALA A 110 8.33 16.04 10.76
N GLU A 111 8.75 15.16 11.67
CA GLU A 111 10.11 14.60 11.67
C GLU A 111 10.22 13.31 10.86
N TRP A 112 9.27 12.37 11.00
CA TRP A 112 9.41 11.07 10.34
C TRP A 112 8.74 10.99 8.95
N ALA A 113 7.81 11.90 8.61
CA ALA A 113 7.20 11.99 7.28
C ALA A 113 6.79 13.43 6.90
N PRO A 114 7.72 14.39 6.83
CA PRO A 114 7.41 15.80 6.54
C PRO A 114 6.67 15.99 5.21
N HIS A 115 6.87 15.10 4.24
CA HIS A 115 6.22 15.12 2.93
C HIS A 115 4.72 14.75 2.96
N LEU A 116 4.18 14.28 4.09
CA LEU A 116 2.73 14.10 4.29
C LEU A 116 2.04 15.39 4.74
N LEU A 117 2.79 16.43 5.03
CA LEU A 117 2.26 17.70 5.50
C LEU A 117 2.15 18.70 4.34
N TYR A 118 1.04 19.41 4.27
CA TYR A 118 0.88 20.51 3.33
C TYR A 118 1.76 21.70 3.68
N PRO A 119 2.16 22.53 2.70
CA PRO A 119 3.03 23.68 2.93
C PRO A 119 2.54 24.57 4.08
N GLY A 120 3.44 24.93 4.97
CA GLY A 120 3.16 25.77 6.15
C GLY A 120 2.47 25.04 7.32
N ARG A 121 2.22 23.72 7.21
CA ARG A 121 1.64 22.92 8.30
C ARG A 121 2.72 22.17 9.05
N GLN A 122 2.53 22.06 10.37
CA GLN A 122 3.38 21.26 11.26
C GLN A 122 2.68 19.96 11.71
N ARG A 123 1.38 19.83 11.42
CA ARG A 123 0.55 18.68 11.77
C ARG A 123 -0.40 18.34 10.63
N ALA A 124 -0.78 17.08 10.54
CA ALA A 124 -1.86 16.66 9.69
C ALA A 124 -3.21 17.13 10.25
N SER A 125 -4.25 17.14 9.42
CA SER A 125 -5.55 17.63 9.85
C SER A 125 -6.70 16.79 9.32
N LEU A 126 -7.80 16.79 10.07
CA LEU A 126 -9.06 16.19 9.69
C LEU A 126 -10.22 17.17 9.94
N VAL A 127 -11.35 16.91 9.32
CA VAL A 127 -12.63 17.58 9.59
C VAL A 127 -13.70 16.51 9.76
N LEU A 128 -14.40 16.54 10.88
CA LEU A 128 -15.56 15.71 11.11
C LEU A 128 -16.81 16.41 10.60
N LYS A 129 -17.47 15.78 9.64
CA LYS A 129 -18.69 16.34 9.07
C LYS A 129 -19.91 15.83 9.83
N PRO A 130 -20.89 16.70 10.16
CA PRO A 130 -22.10 16.29 10.86
C PRO A 130 -23.02 15.42 9.99
N ARG A 131 -22.80 15.42 8.67
CA ARG A 131 -23.51 14.61 7.68
C ARG A 131 -22.61 14.34 6.47
N LEU A 132 -22.94 13.29 5.72
CA LEU A 132 -22.28 12.95 4.46
C LEU A 132 -22.78 13.88 3.36
N ASP A 133 -22.11 15.02 3.16
CA ASP A 133 -22.42 16.03 2.14
C ASP A 133 -21.58 15.87 0.87
N GLN A 134 -20.37 15.34 0.99
CA GLN A 134 -19.46 15.10 -0.14
C GLN A 134 -18.74 13.77 0.05
N LEU A 135 -18.89 12.88 -0.93
CA LEU A 135 -18.22 11.59 -1.01
C LEU A 135 -17.26 11.58 -2.19
N LEU A 136 -16.02 11.20 -1.95
CA LEU A 136 -15.06 10.82 -2.98
C LEU A 136 -15.04 9.29 -3.10
N HIS A 137 -15.15 8.78 -4.32
CA HIS A 137 -15.15 7.35 -4.58
C HIS A 137 -14.13 6.98 -5.65
N GLY A 138 -13.40 5.90 -5.42
CA GLY A 138 -12.48 5.32 -6.38
C GLY A 138 -12.23 3.85 -6.13
N SER A 139 -11.61 3.21 -7.13
CA SER A 139 -11.16 1.82 -7.08
C SER A 139 -10.04 1.59 -8.10
N CYS A 140 -9.52 0.37 -8.17
CA CYS A 140 -8.62 -0.07 -9.24
C CYS A 140 -7.34 0.79 -9.33
N ARG A 141 -6.68 1.01 -8.18
CA ARG A 141 -5.39 1.72 -8.11
C ARG A 141 -4.24 0.78 -8.48
N LYS A 142 -3.94 0.69 -9.78
CA LYS A 142 -2.89 -0.19 -10.31
C LYS A 142 -1.57 0.57 -10.47
N PRO A 143 -0.51 0.23 -9.69
CA PRO A 143 0.71 1.04 -9.62
C PRO A 143 1.47 1.17 -10.93
N HIS A 144 1.39 0.19 -11.82
CA HIS A 144 2.10 0.16 -13.11
C HIS A 144 1.22 0.51 -14.32
N HIS A 145 0.00 1.01 -14.07
CA HIS A 145 -0.87 1.48 -15.15
C HIS A 145 -0.37 2.85 -15.66
N PRO A 146 -0.40 3.11 -16.98
CA PRO A 146 0.11 4.37 -17.53
C PRO A 146 -0.75 5.61 -17.22
N ALA A 147 -1.96 5.43 -16.67
CA ALA A 147 -2.79 6.56 -16.24
C ALA A 147 -2.26 7.19 -14.95
N ALA A 148 -2.55 8.48 -14.76
CA ALA A 148 -2.25 9.17 -13.51
C ALA A 148 -3.02 8.57 -12.33
N ASP A 149 -2.40 8.57 -11.14
CA ASP A 149 -3.03 8.12 -9.90
C ASP A 149 -4.16 9.08 -9.49
N GLY A 150 -5.39 8.54 -9.35
CA GLY A 150 -6.56 9.32 -8.95
C GLY A 150 -6.46 9.92 -7.56
N LEU A 151 -5.65 9.34 -6.65
CA LEU A 151 -5.42 9.91 -5.32
C LEU A 151 -4.69 11.26 -5.37
N LEU A 152 -3.93 11.56 -6.43
CA LEU A 152 -3.33 12.89 -6.62
C LEU A 152 -4.39 13.99 -6.80
N GLN A 153 -5.55 13.65 -7.34
CA GLN A 153 -6.67 14.63 -7.46
C GLN A 153 -7.36 14.83 -6.10
N VAL A 154 -7.47 13.76 -5.30
CA VAL A 154 -7.95 13.85 -3.93
C VAL A 154 -7.04 14.74 -3.10
N ASP A 155 -5.72 14.53 -3.21
CA ASP A 155 -4.72 15.29 -2.50
C ASP A 155 -4.79 16.79 -2.83
N ARG A 156 -4.84 17.14 -4.12
CA ARG A 156 -5.03 18.55 -4.57
C ARG A 156 -6.32 19.17 -4.05
N LEU A 157 -7.43 18.42 -4.09
CA LEU A 157 -8.70 18.89 -3.57
C LEU A 157 -8.63 19.19 -2.06
N LEU A 158 -7.92 18.36 -1.31
CA LEU A 158 -7.69 18.58 0.12
C LEU A 158 -6.79 19.79 0.36
N GLU A 159 -5.72 19.95 -0.40
CA GLU A 159 -4.82 21.11 -0.32
C GLU A 159 -5.56 22.42 -0.60
N GLU A 160 -6.33 22.47 -1.69
CA GLU A 160 -7.12 23.66 -2.08
C GLU A 160 -8.17 24.05 -1.02
N ASN A 161 -8.69 23.09 -0.27
CA ASN A 161 -9.73 23.30 0.75
C ASN A 161 -9.20 23.08 2.18
N LEU A 162 -7.89 23.17 2.39
CA LEU A 162 -7.24 22.72 3.62
C LEU A 162 -7.83 23.36 4.89
N LEU A 163 -8.09 24.67 4.85
CA LEU A 163 -8.62 25.45 5.98
C LEU A 163 -10.14 25.68 5.90
N GLN A 164 -10.81 25.17 4.88
CA GLN A 164 -12.24 25.36 4.65
C GLN A 164 -13.00 24.10 5.07
N ALA A 165 -13.36 24.01 6.34
CA ALA A 165 -13.99 22.82 6.90
C ALA A 165 -15.24 22.35 6.14
N GLU A 166 -16.06 23.31 5.68
CA GLU A 166 -17.28 23.04 4.91
C GLU A 166 -17.01 22.49 3.51
N SER A 167 -15.86 22.80 2.89
CA SER A 167 -15.49 22.38 1.54
C SER A 167 -14.72 21.06 1.52
N ARG A 168 -14.27 20.56 2.68
CA ARG A 168 -13.56 19.28 2.75
C ARG A 168 -14.54 18.11 2.59
N PRO A 169 -14.16 17.07 1.82
CA PRO A 169 -15.01 15.88 1.67
C PRO A 169 -15.19 15.15 3.00
N ALA A 170 -16.38 14.61 3.21
CA ALA A 170 -16.74 13.85 4.41
C ALA A 170 -16.14 12.44 4.42
N LEU A 171 -15.99 11.84 3.24
CA LEU A 171 -15.57 10.44 3.10
C LEU A 171 -14.80 10.22 1.80
N LEU A 172 -13.70 9.49 1.89
CA LEU A 172 -13.05 8.82 0.77
C LEU A 172 -13.37 7.33 0.85
N MET A 173 -14.13 6.82 -0.12
CA MET A 173 -14.44 5.41 -0.25
C MET A 173 -13.62 4.77 -1.37
N MET A 174 -12.80 3.81 -1.02
CA MET A 174 -12.04 2.99 -1.96
C MET A 174 -12.65 1.58 -1.97
N SER A 175 -13.41 1.26 -3.02
CA SER A 175 -14.27 0.07 -3.02
C SER A 175 -13.60 -1.22 -3.50
N GLY A 176 -12.31 -1.18 -3.88
CA GLY A 176 -11.57 -2.36 -4.26
C GLY A 176 -10.29 -2.06 -5.01
N ASP A 177 -9.49 -3.10 -5.23
CA ASP A 177 -8.28 -3.11 -6.04
C ASP A 177 -7.24 -2.02 -5.64
N GLN A 178 -6.99 -1.85 -4.34
CA GLN A 178 -5.90 -1.01 -3.85
C GLN A 178 -4.55 -1.70 -4.00
N VAL A 179 -4.56 -3.03 -4.05
CA VAL A 179 -3.42 -3.90 -4.33
C VAL A 179 -3.85 -4.94 -5.36
N TYR A 180 -3.06 -5.11 -6.41
CA TYR A 180 -3.26 -6.13 -7.43
C TYR A 180 -2.32 -7.31 -7.17
N ALA A 181 -2.85 -8.40 -6.61
CA ALA A 181 -2.09 -9.63 -6.40
C ALA A 181 -1.97 -10.46 -7.69
N ASP A 182 -2.91 -10.32 -8.61
CA ASP A 182 -3.08 -11.11 -9.83
C ASP A 182 -2.40 -10.51 -11.08
N ASP A 183 -1.98 -9.24 -11.02
CA ASP A 183 -1.32 -8.55 -12.13
C ASP A 183 -0.15 -7.73 -11.60
N VAL A 184 0.98 -8.38 -11.41
CA VAL A 184 2.19 -7.79 -10.84
C VAL A 184 3.28 -7.67 -11.90
N ALA A 185 3.78 -6.45 -12.09
CA ALA A 185 4.92 -6.23 -12.96
C ALA A 185 6.17 -6.94 -12.40
N GLY A 186 6.98 -7.55 -13.26
CA GLY A 186 8.19 -8.28 -12.83
C GLY A 186 9.11 -7.45 -11.93
N PRO A 187 9.45 -6.19 -12.26
CA PRO A 187 10.24 -5.33 -11.37
C PRO A 187 9.60 -5.08 -10.01
N MET A 188 8.26 -5.05 -9.92
CA MET A 188 7.55 -4.92 -8.66
C MET A 188 7.68 -6.20 -7.83
N LEU A 189 7.55 -7.38 -8.44
CA LEU A 189 7.75 -8.65 -7.73
C LEU A 189 9.16 -8.79 -7.17
N VAL A 190 10.17 -8.36 -7.93
CA VAL A 190 11.56 -8.29 -7.44
C VAL A 190 11.70 -7.33 -6.25
N ALA A 191 11.01 -6.17 -6.29
CA ALA A 191 11.01 -5.22 -5.17
C ALA A 191 10.30 -5.80 -3.94
N ILE A 192 9.20 -6.53 -4.14
CA ILE A 192 8.47 -7.23 -3.08
C ILE A 192 9.39 -8.23 -2.37
N HIS A 193 10.09 -9.10 -3.12
CA HIS A 193 11.01 -10.08 -2.52
C HIS A 193 12.18 -9.40 -1.80
N GLY A 194 12.73 -8.33 -2.38
CA GLY A 194 13.76 -7.52 -1.72
C GLY A 194 13.27 -6.92 -0.40
N LEU A 195 12.02 -6.47 -0.34
CA LEU A 195 11.42 -5.94 0.88
C LEU A 195 11.16 -7.03 1.92
N ILE A 196 10.64 -8.20 1.50
CA ILE A 196 10.46 -9.36 2.37
C ILE A 196 11.77 -9.70 3.07
N HIS A 197 12.84 -9.83 2.31
CA HIS A 197 14.16 -10.13 2.85
C HIS A 197 14.68 -9.04 3.80
N ARG A 198 14.56 -7.77 3.40
CA ARG A 198 15.06 -6.63 4.20
C ARG A 198 14.33 -6.48 5.53
N LEU A 199 13.00 -6.73 5.55
CA LEU A 199 12.18 -6.66 6.76
C LEU A 199 12.16 -7.97 7.54
N GLY A 200 12.69 -9.06 6.97
CA GLY A 200 12.59 -10.40 7.52
C GLY A 200 11.13 -10.79 7.75
N LEU A 201 10.24 -10.53 6.76
CA LEU A 201 8.84 -10.90 6.86
C LEU A 201 8.70 -12.41 7.00
N TYR A 202 7.79 -12.84 7.86
CA TYR A 202 7.60 -14.26 8.13
C TYR A 202 7.07 -14.99 6.91
N GLY A 203 7.76 -16.08 6.54
CA GLY A 203 7.30 -17.02 5.54
C GLY A 203 6.20 -17.93 6.07
N GLU A 204 5.63 -18.71 5.18
CA GLU A 204 4.57 -19.67 5.46
C GLU A 204 4.81 -20.99 4.74
N HIS A 205 4.18 -22.03 5.25
CA HIS A 205 4.08 -23.30 4.55
C HIS A 205 3.00 -23.22 3.47
N LEU A 206 3.33 -23.69 2.26
CA LEU A 206 2.44 -23.60 1.08
C LEU A 206 1.83 -24.99 0.82
N GLU A 207 0.78 -25.30 1.56
CA GLU A 207 0.10 -26.59 1.45
C GLU A 207 -0.49 -26.79 0.06
N GLY A 208 -0.18 -27.94 -0.54
CA GLY A 208 -0.67 -28.32 -1.86
C GLY A 208 0.03 -27.67 -3.05
N ALA A 209 0.95 -26.73 -2.86
CA ALA A 209 1.77 -26.19 -3.94
C ALA A 209 2.90 -27.15 -4.34
N LEU A 210 3.53 -26.92 -5.50
CA LEU A 210 4.71 -27.69 -5.93
C LEU A 210 5.98 -27.31 -5.15
N VAL A 211 5.93 -26.25 -4.39
CA VAL A 211 6.97 -25.77 -3.46
C VAL A 211 6.41 -25.79 -2.05
N ASN A 212 7.22 -26.22 -1.08
CA ASN A 212 6.74 -26.49 0.28
C ASN A 212 6.54 -25.25 1.15
N ASP A 213 7.25 -24.17 0.85
CA ASP A 213 7.27 -22.97 1.67
C ASP A 213 7.68 -21.72 0.88
N SER A 214 7.63 -20.58 1.55
CA SER A 214 7.97 -19.30 0.96
C SER A 214 9.41 -19.21 0.47
N GLU A 215 10.37 -19.80 1.17
CA GLU A 215 11.78 -19.78 0.77
C GLU A 215 12.00 -20.56 -0.52
N ALA A 216 11.42 -21.76 -0.62
CA ALA A 216 11.43 -22.56 -1.82
C ALA A 216 10.74 -21.86 -2.99
N LEU A 217 9.63 -21.13 -2.72
CA LEU A 217 8.95 -20.29 -3.71
C LEU A 217 9.88 -19.21 -4.27
N TYR A 218 10.56 -18.46 -3.41
CA TYR A 218 11.42 -17.33 -3.84
C TYR A 218 12.66 -17.81 -4.59
N ALA A 219 13.19 -18.96 -4.24
CA ALA A 219 14.37 -19.58 -4.88
C ALA A 219 14.05 -20.32 -6.18
N HIS A 220 12.78 -20.62 -6.47
CA HIS A 220 12.42 -21.45 -7.61
C HIS A 220 12.65 -20.76 -8.96
N PRO A 221 13.17 -21.44 -10.00
CA PRO A 221 13.40 -20.84 -11.33
C PRO A 221 12.14 -20.30 -12.00
N ALA A 222 10.94 -20.80 -11.65
CA ALA A 222 9.65 -20.33 -12.17
C ALA A 222 9.06 -19.19 -11.31
N THR A 223 9.76 -18.67 -10.31
CA THR A 223 9.20 -17.64 -9.42
C THR A 223 8.95 -16.30 -10.13
N TYR A 224 9.63 -16.05 -11.26
CA TYR A 224 9.39 -14.89 -12.09
C TYR A 224 8.85 -15.31 -13.44
N TYR A 225 7.73 -14.71 -13.85
CA TYR A 225 7.07 -14.89 -15.15
C TYR A 225 6.50 -16.29 -15.47
N ARG A 226 6.51 -17.23 -14.50
CA ARG A 226 6.00 -18.59 -14.67
C ARG A 226 5.38 -19.17 -13.40
N ARG A 227 4.82 -18.30 -12.55
CA ARG A 227 4.29 -18.72 -11.23
C ARG A 227 3.10 -19.66 -11.32
N GLU A 228 2.36 -19.61 -12.41
CA GLU A 228 1.29 -20.56 -12.70
C GLU A 228 1.77 -22.02 -12.76
N ASP A 229 3.06 -22.24 -13.06
CA ASP A 229 3.65 -23.57 -13.07
C ASP A 229 3.92 -24.13 -11.68
N LEU A 230 3.81 -23.29 -10.62
CA LEU A 230 4.04 -23.67 -9.21
C LEU A 230 2.75 -24.04 -8.48
N LEU A 231 1.61 -23.89 -9.10
CA LEU A 231 0.31 -24.17 -8.50
C LEU A 231 -0.08 -25.62 -8.70
N PRO A 232 -0.83 -26.20 -7.74
CA PRO A 232 -1.26 -27.58 -7.83
C PRO A 232 -2.25 -27.76 -8.99
N ALA A 233 -2.06 -28.84 -9.73
CA ALA A 233 -3.02 -29.27 -10.75
C ALA A 233 -4.15 -30.08 -10.11
N PHE A 234 -5.16 -29.41 -9.56
CA PHE A 234 -6.35 -30.10 -9.06
C PHE A 234 -7.29 -30.49 -10.19
N GLU A 235 -7.86 -31.69 -10.14
CA GLU A 235 -8.86 -32.19 -11.13
C GLU A 235 -10.05 -31.21 -11.29
N SER A 236 -10.48 -30.57 -10.18
CA SER A 236 -11.52 -29.55 -10.21
C SER A 236 -11.16 -28.34 -11.09
N ASN A 237 -9.90 -27.95 -11.12
CA ASN A 237 -9.41 -26.85 -11.95
C ASN A 237 -9.28 -27.26 -13.41
N GLU A 238 -8.96 -28.51 -13.68
CA GLU A 238 -8.94 -29.04 -15.05
C GLU A 238 -10.34 -29.13 -15.64
N ALA A 239 -11.32 -29.59 -14.87
CA ALA A 239 -12.72 -29.61 -15.27
C ALA A 239 -13.28 -28.19 -15.56
N LEU A 240 -12.92 -27.19 -14.74
CA LEU A 240 -13.26 -25.79 -14.97
C LEU A 240 -12.59 -25.26 -16.25
N ARG A 241 -11.34 -25.60 -16.47
CA ARG A 241 -10.59 -25.19 -17.66
C ARG A 241 -11.24 -25.72 -18.94
N GLU A 242 -11.61 -26.98 -18.98
CA GLU A 242 -12.29 -27.58 -20.14
C GLU A 242 -13.66 -26.94 -20.35
N ARG A 243 -14.45 -26.79 -19.31
CA ARG A 243 -15.83 -26.31 -19.39
C ARG A 243 -15.95 -24.84 -19.80
N PHE A 244 -15.08 -23.99 -19.30
CA PHE A 244 -15.20 -22.53 -19.50
C PHE A 244 -14.16 -21.95 -20.47
N PHE A 245 -13.08 -22.67 -20.74
CA PHE A 245 -11.96 -22.13 -21.53
C PHE A 245 -11.59 -23.01 -22.76
N GLY A 246 -12.45 -23.97 -23.10
CA GLY A 246 -12.25 -24.80 -24.30
C GLY A 246 -10.92 -25.55 -24.34
N GLY A 247 -10.43 -26.00 -23.16
CA GLY A 247 -9.15 -26.71 -23.04
C GLY A 247 -7.89 -25.85 -23.14
N VAL A 248 -8.00 -24.54 -23.38
CA VAL A 248 -6.85 -23.64 -23.36
C VAL A 248 -6.28 -23.58 -21.95
N LYS A 249 -4.98 -23.81 -21.79
CA LYS A 249 -4.28 -23.68 -20.51
C LYS A 249 -4.37 -22.22 -20.06
N LYS A 250 -5.39 -21.91 -19.25
CA LYS A 250 -5.44 -20.67 -18.53
C LYS A 250 -4.88 -20.87 -17.14
N PRO A 251 -4.20 -19.87 -16.58
CA PRO A 251 -3.75 -19.95 -15.19
C PRO A 251 -4.96 -20.16 -14.28
N ILE A 252 -4.75 -20.84 -13.17
CA ILE A 252 -5.75 -21.05 -12.09
C ILE A 252 -6.25 -19.72 -11.57
N PHE A 253 -5.45 -18.67 -11.70
CA PHE A 253 -5.81 -17.30 -11.38
C PHE A 253 -6.71 -16.67 -12.45
N THR A 254 -7.51 -15.71 -12.04
CA THR A 254 -8.52 -15.05 -12.87
C THR A 254 -7.94 -14.08 -13.92
N SER A 255 -6.69 -13.64 -13.75
CA SER A 255 -6.02 -12.71 -14.66
C SER A 255 -5.24 -13.41 -15.77
N ALA A 256 -5.30 -12.85 -17.00
CA ALA A 256 -4.45 -13.28 -18.10
C ALA A 256 -2.95 -12.96 -17.88
N ASN A 257 -2.64 -12.09 -16.92
CA ASN A 257 -1.29 -11.64 -16.56
C ASN A 257 -0.77 -12.30 -15.28
N ALA A 258 -1.27 -13.48 -14.93
CA ALA A 258 -1.01 -14.16 -13.67
C ALA A 258 0.41 -14.75 -13.50
N HIS A 259 1.28 -14.63 -14.51
CA HIS A 259 2.65 -15.18 -14.46
C HIS A 259 3.52 -14.60 -13.34
N ASN A 260 3.14 -13.49 -12.74
CA ASN A 260 3.78 -12.91 -11.56
C ASN A 260 2.80 -12.77 -10.38
N HIS A 261 1.75 -13.58 -10.34
CA HIS A 261 0.76 -13.52 -9.27
C HIS A 261 1.40 -13.70 -7.89
N LEU A 262 0.98 -12.89 -6.90
CA LEU A 262 1.40 -13.07 -5.52
C LEU A 262 0.76 -14.35 -4.96
N VAL A 263 1.54 -15.16 -4.26
CA VAL A 263 1.10 -16.45 -3.71
C VAL A 263 1.04 -16.39 -2.18
N GLY A 264 2.11 -15.88 -1.56
CA GLY A 264 2.27 -15.88 -0.11
C GLY A 264 1.74 -14.61 0.57
N LEU A 265 1.35 -14.73 1.85
CA LEU A 265 0.92 -13.60 2.67
C LEU A 265 2.02 -12.53 2.78
N ALA A 266 3.29 -12.94 2.93
CA ALA A 266 4.42 -12.00 3.01
C ALA A 266 4.53 -11.13 1.73
N GLU A 267 4.23 -11.69 0.56
CA GLU A 267 4.24 -10.94 -0.70
C GLU A 267 3.11 -9.90 -0.76
N VAL A 268 1.91 -10.27 -0.31
CA VAL A 268 0.76 -9.34 -0.23
C VAL A 268 1.04 -8.22 0.76
N LEU A 269 1.61 -8.55 1.93
CA LEU A 269 2.01 -7.56 2.94
C LEU A 269 3.09 -6.62 2.40
N ALA A 270 4.13 -7.14 1.76
CA ALA A 270 5.19 -6.34 1.17
C ALA A 270 4.65 -5.40 0.08
N MET A 271 3.77 -5.89 -0.80
CA MET A 271 3.11 -5.07 -1.81
C MET A 271 2.29 -3.94 -1.17
N TYR A 272 1.53 -4.26 -0.11
CA TYR A 272 0.74 -3.27 0.61
C TYR A 272 1.62 -2.20 1.27
N LEU A 273 2.72 -2.60 1.90
CA LEU A 273 3.69 -1.66 2.46
C LEU A 273 4.29 -0.75 1.39
N LEU A 274 4.69 -1.29 0.23
CA LEU A 274 5.24 -0.49 -0.87
C LEU A 274 4.25 0.54 -1.42
N VAL A 275 2.98 0.16 -1.53
CA VAL A 275 1.91 1.03 -2.07
C VAL A 275 1.55 2.17 -1.11
N TRP A 276 1.64 1.93 0.21
CA TRP A 276 1.23 2.89 1.24
C TRP A 276 2.40 3.47 2.05
N SER A 277 3.63 3.27 1.57
CA SER A 277 4.80 3.82 2.25
C SER A 277 4.88 5.35 2.10
N PRO A 278 5.07 6.09 3.20
CA PRO A 278 5.33 7.51 3.16
C PRO A 278 6.80 7.83 2.80
N ALA A 279 7.66 6.83 2.73
CA ALA A 279 9.09 6.99 2.52
C ALA A 279 9.55 6.44 1.15
N PRO A 280 9.12 7.03 0.02
CA PRO A 280 9.48 6.52 -1.31
C PRO A 280 11.00 6.50 -1.56
N GLY A 281 11.76 7.32 -0.84
CA GLY A 281 13.23 7.36 -0.92
C GLY A 281 13.92 6.21 -0.19
N ALA A 282 13.35 5.68 0.87
CA ALA A 282 13.95 4.57 1.65
C ALA A 282 14.02 3.26 0.87
N TRP A 283 13.16 3.10 -0.14
CA TRP A 283 13.15 1.96 -1.05
C TRP A 283 13.94 2.22 -2.34
N SER A 284 14.25 3.49 -2.67
CA SER A 284 14.88 3.93 -3.92
C SER A 284 16.38 3.63 -4.00
N GLY A 285 17.05 3.40 -2.89
CA GLY A 285 18.47 2.96 -2.86
C GLY A 285 18.66 1.66 -3.64
N TRP A 286 17.68 0.78 -3.58
CA TRP A 286 17.68 -0.48 -4.29
C TRP A 286 17.50 -0.32 -5.81
N ASN A 287 16.69 0.63 -6.26
CA ASN A 287 16.43 0.91 -7.68
C ASN A 287 17.57 1.67 -8.37
N ARG A 288 18.31 2.53 -7.65
CA ARG A 288 19.39 3.35 -8.25
C ARG A 288 20.63 2.54 -8.64
N ARG A 289 20.98 1.49 -7.92
CA ARG A 289 22.22 0.73 -8.18
C ARG A 289 22.13 -0.26 -9.34
N ARG A 290 20.94 -0.62 -9.82
CA ARG A 290 20.78 -1.63 -10.88
C ARG A 290 20.50 -1.08 -12.27
N GLY A 291 20.53 0.25 -12.51
CA GLY A 291 20.45 0.79 -13.88
C GLY A 291 19.17 0.49 -14.66
N TRP A 292 18.17 -0.15 -14.05
CA TRP A 292 16.97 -0.64 -14.70
C TRP A 292 16.04 0.48 -15.20
N MET A 293 16.12 1.67 -14.62
CA MET A 293 15.33 2.82 -15.10
C MET A 293 16.01 3.63 -16.21
N ARG A 294 17.22 3.28 -16.65
CA ARG A 294 17.89 3.96 -17.77
C ARG A 294 17.63 3.33 -19.14
N GLY A 295 17.00 2.16 -19.20
CA GLY A 295 16.80 1.39 -20.43
C GLY A 295 15.60 1.77 -21.31
N THR A 296 14.72 2.68 -20.87
CA THR A 296 13.48 3.00 -21.60
C THR A 296 13.50 4.35 -22.35
N ARG A 297 14.68 4.96 -22.51
CA ARG A 297 14.84 6.17 -23.35
C ARG A 297 15.83 5.91 -24.47
N SER A 298 15.58 5.00 -25.36
CA SER A 298 16.04 5.05 -26.76
C SER A 298 15.65 3.74 -27.48
N ALA A 299 14.47 3.68 -28.01
CA ALA A 299 14.20 2.89 -29.19
C ALA A 299 13.34 3.77 -30.10
N SER A 300 13.99 4.34 -31.10
CA SER A 300 13.33 4.99 -32.22
C SER A 300 12.46 4.00 -32.97
N PRO A 301 11.34 4.46 -33.57
CA PRO A 301 10.43 3.57 -34.29
C PRO A 301 11.01 3.18 -35.65
N ALA A 302 11.17 1.89 -35.88
CA ALA A 302 11.36 1.39 -37.23
C ALA A 302 10.34 0.28 -37.51
N SER A 303 9.57 0.52 -38.56
CA SER A 303 8.78 -0.35 -39.39
C SER A 303 7.50 -0.99 -38.84
N ALA A 304 6.43 -0.50 -39.42
CA ALA A 304 5.08 -1.00 -39.43
C ALA A 304 4.99 -2.45 -39.97
N GLY A 305 4.36 -3.32 -39.17
CA GLY A 305 3.81 -4.59 -39.61
C GLY A 305 2.37 -4.66 -39.08
N THR A 306 1.41 -4.56 -39.98
CA THR A 306 -0.02 -4.65 -39.73
C THR A 306 -0.43 -6.07 -39.35
N SER A 307 -0.80 -6.29 -38.11
CA SER A 307 -1.71 -7.39 -37.73
C SER A 307 -2.65 -6.87 -36.62
N LYS A 308 -3.95 -6.89 -36.95
CA LYS A 308 -5.03 -6.49 -36.02
C LYS A 308 -5.07 -7.44 -34.83
N PRO A 309 -5.08 -6.94 -33.60
CA PRO A 309 -5.47 -7.74 -32.48
C PRO A 309 -6.98 -7.72 -32.33
N SER A 310 -7.57 -8.91 -32.25
CA SER A 310 -8.96 -9.12 -31.89
C SER A 310 -9.22 -8.61 -30.45
N ALA A 311 -10.06 -7.60 -30.37
CA ALA A 311 -10.42 -6.95 -29.13
C ALA A 311 -11.51 -7.76 -28.41
N MET A 312 -11.15 -8.41 -27.29
CA MET A 312 -12.05 -8.43 -26.12
C MET A 312 -11.45 -7.49 -25.07
N ALA A 313 -11.64 -6.21 -25.32
CA ALA A 313 -11.35 -5.19 -24.34
C ALA A 313 -12.46 -5.19 -23.29
N CYS A 314 -12.13 -5.54 -22.06
CA CYS A 314 -12.85 -4.98 -20.92
C CYS A 314 -12.96 -3.46 -21.14
N PRO A 315 -14.15 -2.84 -21.03
CA PRO A 315 -14.27 -1.41 -21.28
C PRO A 315 -13.30 -0.68 -20.37
N ALA A 316 -12.40 0.08 -20.99
CA ALA A 316 -11.45 0.94 -20.30
C ALA A 316 -12.25 1.93 -19.45
N TRP A 317 -12.35 1.63 -18.17
CA TRP A 317 -12.77 2.59 -17.18
C TRP A 317 -11.67 3.66 -17.10
N ARG A 318 -11.89 4.74 -17.84
CA ARG A 318 -11.22 5.99 -17.52
C ARG A 318 -11.66 6.34 -16.11
N GLY A 319 -10.78 6.24 -15.14
CA GLY A 319 -11.05 6.58 -13.75
C GLY A 319 -11.52 8.04 -13.66
N ARG A 320 -12.79 8.29 -13.81
CA ARG A 320 -13.41 9.57 -13.50
C ARG A 320 -13.81 9.51 -12.04
N TRP A 321 -13.08 10.21 -11.22
CA TRP A 321 -13.54 10.54 -9.89
C TRP A 321 -14.79 11.41 -10.04
N ARG A 322 -15.93 10.93 -9.54
CA ARG A 322 -17.16 11.72 -9.50
C ARG A 322 -17.28 12.37 -8.14
N ILE A 323 -17.36 13.70 -8.15
CA ILE A 323 -17.76 14.47 -6.99
C ILE A 323 -19.28 14.56 -7.05
N SER A 324 -19.97 13.91 -6.13
CA SER A 324 -21.43 14.09 -5.98
C SER A 324 -21.68 15.15 -4.92
N ARG A 325 -22.27 16.27 -5.33
CA ARG A 325 -22.82 17.28 -4.41
C ARG A 325 -24.33 17.09 -4.36
N ARG A 326 -24.89 17.03 -3.19
CA ARG A 326 -26.32 17.18 -2.94
C ARG A 326 -26.56 18.34 -1.98
#